data_c6f200c1f1d77db1e39198e9e0441c86
#
_entry.id   c6f200c1f1d77db1e39198e9e0441c86
#
_cell.length_a   1.000
_cell.length_b   1.000
_cell.length_c   1.000
_cell.angle_alpha   90.00
_cell.angle_beta   90.00
_cell.angle_gamma   90.00
#
_symmetry.space_group_name_H-M   'P 1'
#
loop_
_entity.id
_entity.type
_entity.pdbx_description
1 polymer ?
#
loop_
_entity_poly.entity_id
_entity_poly.type
_entity_poly.pdbx_seq_one_letter_code
_entity_poly.pdbx_strand_id
1 'polypeptide(L)'
;MSGQLSATSFAASFGGIIGCAALSLLLFPGLGVTRDLDGKYAASPLKEWFESLASRRGPCCSVADGQSVEDVDWDTKDGKYRVRLDGQWIEVPPDALVTTANRLGLAVVWPYKDYESKTQIRCFIPGAGG
;
A
#
# COMPACT_ATOMS: atom_id res chain seq x y z
N MET A 1 -12.29 35.87 69.15
CA MET A 1 -13.74 35.77 68.94
C MET A 1 -13.91 34.77 67.83
N SER A 2 -14.05 33.54 68.18
CA SER A 2 -15.28 32.80 68.45
C SER A 2 -16.14 32.62 67.23
N GLY A 3 -16.28 31.40 66.80
CA GLY A 3 -17.28 30.96 65.83
C GLY A 3 -17.00 29.56 65.34
N GLN A 4 -17.19 28.60 66.24
CA GLN A 4 -17.40 27.18 65.90
C GLN A 4 -18.76 26.99 65.23
N LEU A 5 -18.91 25.92 64.48
CA LEU A 5 -20.00 24.94 64.49
C LEU A 5 -19.91 24.10 63.23
N SER A 6 -19.63 22.91 63.36
CA SER A 6 -20.37 21.69 63.65
C SER A 6 -20.73 20.88 62.38
N ALA A 7 -20.14 19.75 62.40
CA ALA A 7 -20.46 18.46 61.78
C ALA A 7 -21.90 18.24 61.31
N THR A 8 -21.99 17.53 60.24
CA THR A 8 -22.91 16.37 60.13
C THR A 8 -22.40 15.36 59.16
N SER A 9 -22.10 14.19 59.68
CA SER A 9 -21.93 12.93 58.96
C SER A 9 -23.21 12.55 58.22
N PHE A 10 -23.09 12.15 56.97
CA PHE A 10 -24.04 11.21 56.37
C PHE A 10 -23.27 10.11 55.67
N ALA A 11 -23.27 8.99 56.32
CA ALA A 11 -22.93 7.71 55.72
C ALA A 11 -24.11 7.24 54.88
N ALA A 12 -23.88 6.99 53.62
CA ALA A 12 -24.76 6.19 52.79
C ALA A 12 -23.90 5.20 52.02
N SER A 13 -23.82 4.00 52.52
CA SER A 13 -23.44 2.80 51.79
C SER A 13 -24.40 2.57 50.65
N PHE A 14 -23.91 2.57 49.46
CA PHE A 14 -24.54 1.85 48.34
C PHE A 14 -23.47 1.09 47.60
N GLY A 15 -23.49 -0.22 47.83
CA GLY A 15 -22.77 -1.18 47.04
C GLY A 15 -23.32 -1.16 45.59
N GLY A 16 -22.49 -0.82 44.69
CA GLY A 16 -22.74 -0.95 43.25
C GLY A 16 -21.59 -1.76 42.68
N ILE A 17 -21.88 -3.00 42.37
CA ILE A 17 -21.00 -3.88 41.58
C ILE A 17 -20.87 -3.28 40.20
N ILE A 18 -19.79 -2.55 39.98
CA ILE A 18 -19.44 -2.12 38.63
C ILE A 18 -18.72 -3.29 37.98
N GLY A 19 -19.50 -4.04 37.19
CA GLY A 19 -18.96 -5.04 36.31
C GLY A 19 -17.98 -4.38 35.32
N CYS A 20 -16.71 -4.73 35.42
CA CYS A 20 -15.73 -4.47 34.39
C CYS A 20 -16.15 -5.23 33.15
N ALA A 21 -16.92 -4.58 32.29
CA ALA A 21 -17.05 -5.00 30.89
C ALA A 21 -15.68 -4.78 30.24
N ALA A 22 -14.87 -5.83 30.25
CA ALA A 22 -13.66 -5.88 29.44
C ALA A 22 -14.08 -5.80 27.97
N LEU A 23 -14.03 -4.59 27.42
CA LEU A 23 -14.15 -4.34 26.01
C LEU A 23 -12.90 -4.88 25.34
N SER A 24 -12.93 -6.17 25.01
CA SER A 24 -11.91 -6.80 24.19
C SER A 24 -11.97 -6.15 22.81
N LEU A 25 -11.14 -5.12 22.61
CA LEU A 25 -10.80 -4.65 21.26
C LEU A 25 -10.08 -5.81 20.58
N LEU A 26 -10.82 -6.56 19.78
CA LEU A 26 -10.25 -7.45 18.80
C LEU A 26 -9.53 -6.57 17.77
N LEU A 27 -8.24 -6.38 17.99
CA LEU A 27 -7.30 -5.93 16.97
C LEU A 27 -7.30 -7.01 15.88
N PHE A 28 -8.20 -6.89 14.93
CA PHE A 28 -8.06 -7.59 13.66
C PHE A 28 -6.84 -6.98 12.98
N PRO A 29 -5.76 -7.73 12.73
CA PRO A 29 -4.75 -7.28 11.81
C PRO A 29 -5.48 -7.13 10.48
N GLY A 30 -5.72 -5.90 10.08
CA GLY A 30 -6.25 -5.60 8.77
C GLY A 30 -5.31 -6.23 7.76
N LEU A 31 -5.73 -7.32 7.15
CA LEU A 31 -5.14 -7.81 5.93
C LEU A 31 -5.22 -6.63 4.98
N GLY A 32 -4.06 -6.02 4.71
CA GLY A 32 -3.94 -4.96 3.72
C GLY A 32 -4.29 -5.54 2.36
N VAL A 33 -5.58 -5.56 2.07
CA VAL A 33 -6.06 -5.86 0.73
C VAL A 33 -5.68 -4.65 -0.11
N THR A 34 -4.71 -4.81 -0.97
CA THR A 34 -4.42 -3.86 -2.04
C THR A 34 -5.70 -3.72 -2.86
N ARG A 35 -6.33 -2.55 -2.74
CA ARG A 35 -7.70 -2.36 -3.20
C ARG A 35 -7.70 -1.82 -4.63
N ASP A 36 -8.25 -2.61 -5.52
CA ASP A 36 -9.00 -2.13 -6.67
C ASP A 36 -10.29 -1.50 -6.12
N LEU A 37 -10.21 -0.23 -5.72
CA LEU A 37 -11.30 0.46 -5.02
C LEU A 37 -12.54 0.61 -5.89
N ASP A 38 -12.36 0.61 -7.20
CA ASP A 38 -13.40 0.80 -8.20
C ASP A 38 -13.96 -0.54 -8.70
N GLY A 39 -13.34 -1.66 -8.35
CA GLY A 39 -13.69 -2.98 -8.86
C GLY A 39 -13.50 -3.14 -10.37
N LYS A 40 -12.83 -2.17 -11.03
CA LYS A 40 -12.64 -2.11 -12.48
C LYS A 40 -11.97 -3.37 -13.04
N TYR A 41 -11.07 -3.95 -12.26
CA TYR A 41 -10.30 -5.12 -12.66
C TYR A 41 -10.74 -6.40 -11.94
N ALA A 42 -11.78 -6.34 -11.12
CA ALA A 42 -12.25 -7.49 -10.34
C ALA A 42 -12.64 -8.69 -11.21
N ALA A 43 -13.15 -8.44 -12.42
CA ALA A 43 -13.52 -9.44 -13.41
C ALA A 43 -12.44 -9.67 -14.49
N SER A 44 -11.25 -9.11 -14.34
CA SER A 44 -10.17 -9.30 -15.32
C SER A 44 -9.66 -10.74 -15.30
N PRO A 45 -9.51 -11.40 -16.46
CA PRO A 45 -8.88 -12.72 -16.54
C PRO A 45 -7.41 -12.71 -16.15
N LEU A 46 -6.79 -11.53 -16.06
CA LEU A 46 -5.40 -11.33 -15.65
C LEU A 46 -5.26 -10.96 -14.16
N LYS A 47 -6.37 -10.86 -13.41
CA LYS A 47 -6.35 -10.46 -12.01
C LYS A 47 -5.36 -11.27 -11.17
N GLU A 48 -5.48 -12.60 -11.21
CA GLU A 48 -4.60 -13.49 -10.44
C GLU A 48 -3.13 -13.34 -10.86
N TRP A 49 -2.88 -13.14 -12.15
CA TRP A 49 -1.52 -12.91 -12.64
C TRP A 49 -0.95 -11.61 -12.08
N PHE A 50 -1.71 -10.50 -12.13
CA PHE A 50 -1.27 -9.24 -11.55
C PHE A 50 -1.01 -9.35 -10.04
N GLU A 51 -1.88 -10.04 -9.31
CA GLU A 51 -1.73 -10.27 -7.87
C GLU A 51 -0.52 -11.13 -7.51
N SER A 52 -0.05 -11.94 -8.46
CA SER A 52 1.15 -12.76 -8.31
C SER A 52 2.45 -12.03 -8.60
N LEU A 53 2.40 -10.83 -9.20
CA LEU A 53 3.60 -10.10 -9.58
C LEU A 53 4.35 -9.56 -8.36
N ALA A 54 5.63 -9.83 -8.34
CA ALA A 54 6.54 -9.32 -7.34
C ALA A 54 7.92 -9.05 -7.94
N SER A 55 8.59 -8.05 -7.42
CA SER A 55 10.02 -7.80 -7.60
C SER A 55 10.77 -8.20 -6.32
N ARG A 56 12.09 -8.06 -6.30
CA ARG A 56 12.84 -8.22 -5.04
C ARG A 56 12.51 -7.15 -3.99
N ARG A 57 11.82 -6.09 -4.38
CA ARG A 57 11.28 -5.06 -3.49
C ARG A 57 9.94 -5.41 -2.85
N GLY A 58 9.39 -6.58 -3.18
CA GLY A 58 8.12 -7.09 -2.68
C GLY A 58 7.00 -7.10 -3.73
N PRO A 59 5.76 -7.33 -3.32
CA PRO A 59 4.60 -7.37 -4.21
C PRO A 59 4.45 -6.05 -4.99
N CYS A 60 4.06 -6.17 -6.27
CA CYS A 60 3.89 -5.01 -7.15
C CYS A 60 2.57 -4.25 -6.93
N CYS A 61 1.78 -4.64 -5.90
CA CYS A 61 0.44 -4.11 -5.67
C CYS A 61 -0.58 -4.58 -6.72
N SER A 62 -1.77 -3.97 -6.72
CA SER A 62 -2.82 -4.41 -7.63
C SER A 62 -2.60 -3.91 -9.06
N VAL A 63 -3.34 -4.49 -10.01
CA VAL A 63 -3.37 -4.00 -11.39
C VAL A 63 -3.78 -2.52 -11.49
N ALA A 64 -4.62 -2.06 -10.56
CA ALA A 64 -5.09 -0.68 -10.53
C ALA A 64 -3.97 0.33 -10.24
N ASP A 65 -2.92 -0.10 -9.54
CA ASP A 65 -1.78 0.76 -9.19
C ASP A 65 -0.66 0.72 -10.24
N GLY A 66 -0.74 -0.21 -11.20
CA GLY A 66 0.20 -0.31 -12.31
C GLY A 66 -0.12 0.69 -13.42
N GLN A 67 0.90 1.34 -13.93
CA GLN A 67 0.82 2.26 -15.06
C GLN A 67 1.40 1.60 -16.30
N SER A 68 0.60 1.49 -17.37
CA SER A 68 1.08 1.02 -18.66
C SER A 68 1.98 2.08 -19.26
N VAL A 69 3.13 1.66 -19.77
CA VAL A 69 4.10 2.52 -20.44
C VAL A 69 4.20 2.07 -21.90
N GLU A 70 3.95 2.97 -22.82
CA GLU A 70 4.12 2.69 -24.25
C GLU A 70 5.60 2.48 -24.57
N ASP A 71 5.90 1.73 -25.64
CA ASP A 71 7.28 1.40 -26.03
C ASP A 71 8.19 2.62 -26.22
N VAL A 72 7.61 3.77 -26.57
CA VAL A 72 8.32 5.05 -26.71
C VAL A 72 8.70 5.68 -25.37
N ASP A 73 8.11 5.23 -24.28
CA ASP A 73 8.31 5.78 -22.95
C ASP A 73 9.27 4.95 -22.08
N TRP A 74 9.84 3.90 -22.62
CA TRP A 74 10.89 3.12 -21.96
C TRP A 74 11.97 2.69 -22.95
N ASP A 75 13.18 2.53 -22.47
CA ASP A 75 14.31 2.05 -23.24
C ASP A 75 15.31 1.26 -22.39
N THR A 76 16.35 0.76 -23.07
CA THR A 76 17.52 0.17 -22.42
C THR A 76 18.75 1.01 -22.75
N LYS A 77 19.41 1.51 -21.72
CA LYS A 77 20.67 2.26 -21.85
C LYS A 77 21.74 1.64 -20.96
N ASP A 78 22.89 1.38 -21.53
CA ASP A 78 24.04 0.77 -20.80
C ASP A 78 23.67 -0.54 -20.05
N GLY A 79 22.77 -1.34 -20.64
CA GLY A 79 22.29 -2.59 -20.07
C GLY A 79 21.28 -2.42 -18.93
N LYS A 80 20.76 -1.20 -18.73
CA LYS A 80 19.75 -0.90 -17.70
C LYS A 80 18.50 -0.38 -18.33
N TYR A 81 17.36 -0.83 -17.80
CA TYR A 81 16.07 -0.28 -18.18
C TYR A 81 15.87 1.13 -17.63
N ARG A 82 15.23 1.97 -18.43
CA ARG A 82 14.77 3.30 -18.02
C ARG A 82 13.33 3.47 -18.46
N VAL A 83 12.56 4.18 -17.66
CA VAL A 83 11.19 4.57 -17.97
C VAL A 83 11.06 6.08 -17.88
N ARG A 84 10.19 6.64 -18.72
CA ARG A 84 9.90 8.07 -18.68
C ARG A 84 8.59 8.30 -17.94
N LEU A 85 8.69 8.93 -16.78
CA LEU A 85 7.57 9.26 -15.91
C LEU A 85 7.60 10.76 -15.63
N ASP A 86 6.46 11.42 -15.74
CA ASP A 86 6.34 12.88 -15.52
C ASP A 86 7.37 13.69 -16.34
N GLY A 87 7.69 13.24 -17.55
CA GLY A 87 8.66 13.86 -18.43
C GLY A 87 10.14 13.61 -18.09
N GLN A 88 10.43 12.85 -17.05
CA GLN A 88 11.78 12.54 -16.61
C GLN A 88 12.13 11.06 -16.86
N TRP A 89 13.36 10.82 -17.34
CA TRP A 89 13.90 9.47 -17.44
C TRP A 89 14.39 8.99 -16.07
N ILE A 90 13.83 7.88 -15.63
CA ILE A 90 14.17 7.24 -14.36
C ILE A 90 14.76 5.86 -14.66
N GLU A 91 15.97 5.60 -14.15
CA GLU A 91 16.59 4.28 -14.23
C GLU A 91 15.80 3.30 -13.35
N VAL A 92 15.47 2.14 -13.91
CA VAL A 92 14.82 1.06 -13.19
C VAL A 92 15.87 0.33 -12.36
N PRO A 93 15.74 0.34 -11.03
CA PRO A 93 16.67 -0.41 -10.21
C PRO A 93 16.56 -1.92 -10.50
N PRO A 94 17.70 -2.66 -10.54
CA PRO A 94 17.69 -4.09 -10.86
C PRO A 94 16.82 -4.95 -9.93
N ASP A 95 16.62 -4.50 -8.69
CA ASP A 95 15.78 -5.17 -7.70
C ASP A 95 14.29 -4.86 -7.87
N ALA A 96 13.93 -3.86 -8.68
CA ALA A 96 12.55 -3.55 -9.07
C ALA A 96 12.08 -4.34 -10.29
N LEU A 97 12.98 -5.06 -10.98
CA LEU A 97 12.62 -5.82 -12.17
C LEU A 97 11.79 -7.05 -11.81
N VAL A 98 10.65 -7.21 -12.49
CA VAL A 98 9.82 -8.42 -12.43
C VAL A 98 10.32 -9.42 -13.46
N THR A 99 10.61 -10.63 -13.02
CA THR A 99 11.13 -11.71 -13.89
C THR A 99 10.06 -12.68 -14.38
N THR A 100 8.83 -12.53 -13.89
CA THR A 100 7.68 -13.30 -14.37
C THR A 100 7.35 -12.92 -15.80
N ALA A 101 6.94 -13.91 -16.60
CA ALA A 101 6.58 -13.68 -18.00
C ALA A 101 5.47 -12.61 -18.14
N ASN A 102 5.72 -11.61 -18.98
CA ASN A 102 4.76 -10.56 -19.28
C ASN A 102 3.61 -11.11 -20.13
N ARG A 103 2.40 -11.09 -19.59
CA ARG A 103 1.18 -11.54 -20.28
C ARG A 103 0.46 -10.44 -21.03
N LEU A 104 0.84 -9.18 -20.83
CA LEU A 104 0.22 -8.03 -21.50
C LEU A 104 0.89 -7.71 -22.85
N GLY A 105 2.19 -8.04 -22.98
CA GLY A 105 2.99 -7.58 -24.10
C GLY A 105 3.43 -6.11 -24.00
N LEU A 106 2.76 -5.29 -23.21
CA LEU A 106 3.11 -3.90 -22.94
C LEU A 106 3.99 -3.79 -21.70
N ALA A 107 4.84 -2.78 -21.63
CA ALA A 107 5.58 -2.49 -20.41
C ALA A 107 4.64 -1.97 -19.33
N VAL A 108 4.88 -2.37 -18.09
CA VAL A 108 4.12 -1.87 -16.93
C VAL A 108 5.08 -1.49 -15.82
N VAL A 109 4.83 -0.35 -15.21
CA VAL A 109 5.61 0.17 -14.10
C VAL A 109 4.70 0.50 -12.91
N TRP A 110 5.19 0.26 -11.70
CA TRP A 110 4.54 0.63 -10.44
C TRP A 110 5.39 1.69 -9.75
N PRO A 111 5.16 2.98 -10.06
CA PRO A 111 5.83 4.07 -9.39
C PRO A 111 5.22 4.35 -8.02
N TYR A 112 6.00 4.90 -7.12
CA TYR A 112 5.53 5.45 -5.85
C TYR A 112 6.34 6.69 -5.49
N LYS A 113 5.81 7.54 -4.62
CA LYS A 113 6.55 8.66 -4.06
C LYS A 113 7.12 8.28 -2.72
N ASP A 114 8.41 8.52 -2.52
CA ASP A 114 9.04 8.40 -1.22
C ASP A 114 8.72 9.62 -0.33
N TYR A 115 9.24 9.63 0.90
CA TYR A 115 9.00 10.73 1.84
C TYR A 115 9.61 12.07 1.42
N GLU A 116 10.51 12.08 0.45
CA GLU A 116 11.05 13.29 -0.18
C GLU A 116 10.26 13.68 -1.44
N SER A 117 9.12 13.06 -1.69
CA SER A 117 8.27 13.23 -2.88
C SER A 117 8.98 12.85 -4.20
N LYS A 118 10.06 12.11 -4.13
CA LYS A 118 10.79 11.59 -5.28
C LYS A 118 10.07 10.38 -5.87
N THR A 119 9.97 10.32 -7.19
CA THR A 119 9.43 9.14 -7.86
C THR A 119 10.42 7.99 -7.80
N GLN A 120 9.97 6.89 -7.23
CA GLN A 120 10.68 5.63 -7.12
C GLN A 120 9.92 4.55 -7.88
N ILE A 121 10.60 3.47 -8.26
CA ILE A 121 9.98 2.34 -8.94
C ILE A 121 9.98 1.13 -8.00
N ARG A 122 8.79 0.64 -7.70
CA ARG A 122 8.60 -0.59 -6.92
C ARG A 122 8.77 -1.83 -7.78
N CYS A 123 8.12 -1.83 -8.94
CA CYS A 123 8.17 -2.90 -9.91
C CYS A 123 8.21 -2.33 -11.33
N PHE A 124 8.85 -3.07 -12.20
CA PHE A 124 8.82 -2.85 -13.64
C PHE A 124 8.84 -4.20 -14.37
N ILE A 125 7.97 -4.36 -15.34
CA ILE A 125 7.96 -5.49 -16.25
C ILE A 125 8.10 -4.95 -17.68
N PRO A 126 9.18 -5.31 -18.40
CA PRO A 126 9.41 -4.79 -19.75
C PRO A 126 8.38 -5.33 -20.74
N GLY A 127 8.08 -4.57 -21.76
CA GLY A 127 7.25 -4.98 -22.88
C GLY A 127 7.94 -5.99 -23.80
N ALA A 128 7.17 -6.56 -24.73
CA ALA A 128 7.68 -7.55 -25.67
C ALA A 128 8.54 -6.95 -26.80
N GLY A 129 8.65 -5.65 -26.92
CA GLY A 129 9.27 -4.91 -28.02
C GLY A 129 10.49 -4.07 -27.65
N GLY A 130 11.19 -4.37 -26.58
CA GLY A 130 12.39 -3.63 -26.13
C GLY A 130 13.68 -4.21 -26.66
#